data_131130782a84e61c953dd7b3864a24f6
#
_entry.id   131130782a84e61c953dd7b3864a24f6
#
_cell.length_a   1.000
_cell.length_b   1.000
_cell.length_c   1.000
_cell.angle_alpha   90.00
_cell.angle_beta   90.00
_cell.angle_gamma   90.00
#
_symmetry.space_group_name_H-M   'P 1'
#
loop_
_entity.id
_entity.type
_entity.pdbx_description
1 polymer ?
#
loop_
_entity_poly.entity_id
_entity_poly.type
_entity_poly.pdbx_seq_one_letter_code
_entity_poly.pdbx_strand_id
1 'polypeptide(L)'
;MLQTVVAAFRAAGVDEIVVVTGALHEPITALVGDAAQAVFNPEYASGEMLSSIQRGLRHLLSEKSEAEGVLIGLGDQPQVQARSVEAVCAAFRQSGARLVVPSYQKRRGHPWLAAYPLWELLLALGPSQTPRDFLNAHADQIHYVDVDTPSILADLDTPEDYLKSRP
;
A
#
# COMPACT_ATOMS: atom_id res chain seq x y z
N MET A 1 2.22 10.55 -11.51
CA MET A 1 1.71 10.11 -10.20
C MET A 1 2.18 8.70 -9.87
N LEU A 2 1.64 7.64 -10.48
CA LEU A 2 1.99 6.25 -10.13
C LEU A 2 3.49 5.94 -10.21
N GLN A 3 4.20 6.36 -11.26
CA GLN A 3 5.65 6.18 -11.37
C GLN A 3 6.42 6.81 -10.21
N THR A 4 5.96 7.95 -9.69
CA THR A 4 6.57 8.61 -8.52
C THR A 4 6.39 7.75 -7.26
N VAL A 5 5.20 7.15 -7.08
CA VAL A 5 4.94 6.21 -5.98
C VAL A 5 5.85 5.00 -6.09
N VAL A 6 5.88 4.33 -7.25
CA VAL A 6 6.75 3.17 -7.50
C VAL A 6 8.22 3.52 -7.23
N ALA A 7 8.68 4.70 -7.69
CA ALA A 7 10.05 5.15 -7.45
C ALA A 7 10.34 5.36 -5.96
N ALA A 8 9.39 5.90 -5.18
CA ALA A 8 9.57 6.08 -3.73
C ALA A 8 9.69 4.74 -3.00
N PHE A 9 8.90 3.73 -3.39
CA PHE A 9 8.99 2.38 -2.82
C PHE A 9 10.32 1.71 -3.20
N ARG A 10 10.76 1.81 -4.46
CA ARG A 10 12.06 1.31 -4.90
C ARG A 10 13.21 1.96 -4.14
N ALA A 11 13.18 3.28 -4.00
CA ALA A 11 14.20 4.02 -3.25
C ALA A 11 14.26 3.62 -1.76
N ALA A 12 13.16 3.15 -1.19
CA ALA A 12 13.08 2.61 0.17
C ALA A 12 13.53 1.14 0.28
N GLY A 13 14.00 0.53 -0.81
CA GLY A 13 14.49 -0.85 -0.82
C GLY A 13 13.39 -1.91 -0.93
N VAL A 14 12.23 -1.57 -1.49
CA VAL A 14 11.18 -2.55 -1.81
C VAL A 14 11.47 -3.16 -3.18
N ASP A 15 11.82 -4.44 -3.20
CA ASP A 15 12.28 -5.11 -4.43
C ASP A 15 11.12 -5.67 -5.26
N GLU A 16 10.07 -6.16 -4.64
CA GLU A 16 8.91 -6.70 -5.33
C GLU A 16 7.74 -5.72 -5.21
N ILE A 17 7.28 -5.18 -6.34
CA ILE A 17 6.18 -4.22 -6.39
C ILE A 17 5.09 -4.74 -7.32
N VAL A 18 3.89 -4.89 -6.78
CA VAL A 18 2.67 -5.25 -7.52
C VAL A 18 1.74 -4.05 -7.59
N VAL A 19 1.37 -3.66 -8.80
CA VAL A 19 0.38 -2.60 -9.05
C VAL A 19 -0.93 -3.26 -9.48
N VAL A 20 -1.93 -3.23 -8.61
CA VAL A 20 -3.26 -3.74 -8.93
C VAL A 20 -4.02 -2.70 -9.72
N THR A 21 -4.57 -3.11 -10.86
CA THR A 21 -5.16 -2.21 -11.85
C THR A 21 -6.62 -2.57 -12.14
N GLY A 22 -7.35 -1.60 -12.66
CA GLY A 22 -8.73 -1.74 -13.15
C GLY A 22 -8.87 -1.38 -14.62
N ALA A 23 -9.76 -0.44 -14.95
CA ALA A 23 -10.10 -0.05 -16.32
C ALA A 23 -8.90 0.37 -17.19
N LEU A 24 -7.84 0.88 -16.60
CA LEU A 24 -6.63 1.33 -17.30
C LEU A 24 -5.48 0.31 -17.21
N HIS A 25 -5.78 -0.99 -17.21
CA HIS A 25 -4.77 -2.04 -17.04
C HIS A 25 -3.62 -1.93 -18.05
N GLU A 26 -3.92 -1.95 -19.34
CA GLU A 26 -2.88 -1.93 -20.37
C GLU A 26 -2.04 -0.65 -20.38
N PRO A 27 -2.62 0.57 -20.31
CA PRO A 27 -1.83 1.79 -20.15
C PRO A 27 -0.94 1.80 -18.91
N ILE A 28 -1.44 1.27 -17.78
CA ILE A 28 -0.65 1.20 -16.54
C ILE A 28 0.46 0.17 -16.67
N THR A 29 0.20 -0.99 -17.26
CA THR A 29 1.23 -2.01 -17.52
C THR A 29 2.37 -1.43 -18.35
N ALA A 30 2.04 -0.72 -19.44
CA ALA A 30 3.06 -0.04 -20.26
C ALA A 30 3.80 1.06 -19.47
N LEU A 31 3.10 1.78 -18.58
CA LEU A 31 3.65 2.88 -17.79
C LEU A 31 4.65 2.40 -16.74
N VAL A 32 4.38 1.30 -16.05
CA VAL A 32 5.24 0.78 -14.98
C VAL A 32 6.39 -0.05 -15.53
N GLY A 33 6.24 -0.67 -16.71
CA GLY A 33 7.28 -1.47 -17.37
C GLY A 33 7.90 -2.49 -16.42
N ASP A 34 9.22 -2.57 -16.39
CA ASP A 34 9.97 -3.47 -15.51
C ASP A 34 10.08 -3.00 -14.06
N ALA A 35 9.57 -1.79 -13.75
CA ALA A 35 9.66 -1.25 -12.40
C ALA A 35 8.63 -1.86 -11.43
N ALA A 36 7.54 -2.45 -11.93
CA ALA A 36 6.52 -3.10 -11.13
C ALA A 36 5.69 -4.07 -11.97
N GLN A 37 5.12 -5.08 -11.34
CA GLN A 37 4.23 -6.03 -12.00
C GLN A 37 2.78 -5.53 -11.95
N ALA A 38 2.16 -5.33 -13.10
CA ALA A 38 0.75 -4.94 -13.19
C ALA A 38 -0.16 -6.17 -13.13
N VAL A 39 -1.16 -6.15 -12.25
CA VAL A 39 -2.11 -7.25 -12.04
C VAL A 39 -3.53 -6.74 -12.18
N PHE A 40 -4.28 -7.29 -13.13
CA PHE A 40 -5.66 -6.90 -13.37
C PHE A 40 -6.60 -7.41 -12.27
N ASN A 41 -7.41 -6.52 -11.70
CA ASN A 41 -8.50 -6.85 -10.80
C ASN A 41 -9.84 -6.83 -11.56
N PRO A 42 -10.49 -7.96 -11.82
CA PRO A 42 -11.77 -7.99 -12.53
C PRO A 42 -12.92 -7.34 -11.72
N GLU A 43 -12.75 -7.23 -10.40
CA GLU A 43 -13.76 -6.66 -9.50
C GLU A 43 -13.56 -5.14 -9.28
N TYR A 44 -12.69 -4.49 -10.07
CA TYR A 44 -12.33 -3.09 -9.88
C TYR A 44 -13.52 -2.11 -9.83
N ALA A 45 -14.61 -2.43 -10.52
CA ALA A 45 -15.78 -1.56 -10.61
C ALA A 45 -16.75 -1.69 -9.43
N SER A 46 -16.67 -2.77 -8.64
CA SER A 46 -17.61 -3.08 -7.57
C SER A 46 -16.98 -3.42 -6.22
N GLY A 47 -15.70 -3.78 -6.24
CA GLY A 47 -15.03 -4.39 -5.08
C GLY A 47 -14.21 -3.41 -4.21
N GLU A 48 -14.23 -2.12 -4.50
CA GLU A 48 -13.50 -1.07 -3.77
C GLU A 48 -12.01 -1.41 -3.53
N MET A 49 -11.39 -0.74 -2.58
CA MET A 49 -9.96 -0.92 -2.22
C MET A 49 -9.66 -2.34 -1.72
N LEU A 50 -10.57 -2.95 -0.96
CA LEU A 50 -10.33 -4.28 -0.37
C LEU A 50 -10.13 -5.34 -1.45
N SER A 51 -10.94 -5.33 -2.52
CA SER A 51 -10.80 -6.29 -3.61
C SER A 51 -9.44 -6.19 -4.30
N SER A 52 -8.92 -4.97 -4.43
CA SER A 52 -7.59 -4.74 -4.99
C SER A 52 -6.48 -5.27 -4.09
N ILE A 53 -6.56 -5.06 -2.78
CA ILE A 53 -5.61 -5.63 -1.81
C ILE A 53 -5.64 -7.15 -1.88
N GLN A 54 -6.83 -7.75 -1.84
CA GLN A 54 -7.00 -9.19 -1.92
C GLN A 54 -6.47 -9.77 -3.26
N ARG A 55 -6.67 -9.05 -4.37
CA ARG A 55 -6.14 -9.45 -5.68
C ARG A 55 -4.62 -9.46 -5.69
N GLY A 56 -3.99 -8.42 -5.14
CA GLY A 56 -2.53 -8.35 -5.00
C GLY A 56 -1.98 -9.49 -4.13
N LEU A 57 -2.59 -9.74 -2.97
CA LEU A 57 -2.19 -10.83 -2.08
C LEU A 57 -2.30 -12.21 -2.74
N ARG A 58 -3.43 -12.49 -3.44
CA ARG A 58 -3.59 -13.76 -4.18
C ARG A 58 -2.53 -13.93 -5.26
N HIS A 59 -2.14 -12.84 -5.91
CA HIS A 59 -1.07 -12.87 -6.92
C HIS A 59 0.27 -13.23 -6.27
N LEU A 60 0.68 -12.54 -5.21
CA LEU A 60 1.91 -12.85 -4.48
C LEU A 60 1.96 -14.32 -4.01
N LEU A 61 0.85 -14.85 -3.50
CA LEU A 61 0.75 -16.26 -3.10
C LEU A 61 0.88 -17.21 -4.30
N SER A 62 0.28 -16.88 -5.46
CA SER A 62 0.37 -17.72 -6.66
C SER A 62 1.78 -17.76 -7.26
N GLU A 63 2.51 -16.66 -7.18
CA GLU A 63 3.92 -16.56 -7.61
C GLU A 63 4.90 -17.13 -6.57
N LYS A 64 4.39 -17.60 -5.42
CA LYS A 64 5.21 -18.12 -4.31
C LYS A 64 6.23 -17.10 -3.80
N SER A 65 5.80 -15.84 -3.70
CA SER A 65 6.65 -14.78 -3.13
C SER A 65 7.17 -15.19 -1.75
N GLU A 66 8.45 -14.96 -1.52
CA GLU A 66 9.11 -15.21 -0.23
C GLU A 66 9.02 -14.00 0.72
N ALA A 67 8.15 -13.02 0.40
CA ALA A 67 7.98 -11.82 1.19
C ALA A 67 7.45 -12.14 2.60
N GLU A 68 8.12 -11.63 3.62
CA GLU A 68 7.70 -11.79 5.02
C GLU A 68 6.53 -10.87 5.40
N GLY A 69 6.25 -9.86 4.58
CA GLY A 69 5.18 -8.90 4.75
C GLY A 69 4.89 -8.13 3.48
N VAL A 70 3.73 -7.47 3.44
CA VAL A 70 3.29 -6.63 2.32
C VAL A 70 3.11 -5.19 2.78
N LEU A 71 3.67 -4.25 2.03
CA LEU A 71 3.36 -2.82 2.13
C LEU A 71 2.16 -2.49 1.25
N ILE A 72 1.12 -1.92 1.85
CA ILE A 72 -0.09 -1.51 1.15
C ILE A 72 -0.07 0.01 1.02
N GLY A 73 0.15 0.47 -0.20
CA GLY A 73 0.20 1.89 -0.58
C GLY A 73 -0.85 2.24 -1.61
N LEU A 74 -1.09 3.53 -1.79
CA LEU A 74 -2.04 4.08 -2.75
C LEU A 74 -1.31 4.65 -3.96
N GLY A 75 -1.77 4.29 -5.17
CA GLY A 75 -1.15 4.70 -6.43
C GLY A 75 -1.37 6.18 -6.79
N ASP A 76 -2.29 6.83 -6.10
CA ASP A 76 -2.67 8.24 -6.24
C ASP A 76 -2.04 9.17 -5.16
N GLN A 77 -1.10 8.64 -4.36
CA GLN A 77 -0.34 9.40 -3.37
C GLN A 77 1.11 9.68 -3.82
N PRO A 78 1.37 10.46 -4.87
CA PRO A 78 2.71 10.71 -5.40
C PRO A 78 3.61 11.50 -4.44
N GLN A 79 3.05 12.12 -3.40
CA GLN A 79 3.77 12.85 -2.36
C GLN A 79 4.34 11.94 -1.27
N VAL A 80 4.03 10.62 -1.29
CA VAL A 80 4.63 9.66 -0.37
C VAL A 80 6.16 9.71 -0.51
N GLN A 81 6.85 9.80 0.63
CA GLN A 81 8.30 9.95 0.64
C GLN A 81 8.97 8.61 0.93
N ALA A 82 10.05 8.31 0.23
CA ALA A 82 10.83 7.09 0.44
C ALA A 82 11.22 6.89 1.91
N ARG A 83 11.59 7.96 2.62
CA ARG A 83 11.92 7.90 4.05
C ARG A 83 10.77 7.42 4.94
N SER A 84 9.51 7.72 4.59
CA SER A 84 8.35 7.22 5.33
C SER A 84 8.12 5.73 5.07
N VAL A 85 8.29 5.27 3.83
CA VAL A 85 8.26 3.86 3.45
C VAL A 85 9.38 3.09 4.18
N GLU A 86 10.59 3.64 4.17
CA GLU A 86 11.77 3.07 4.81
C GLU A 86 11.59 2.95 6.33
N ALA A 87 10.99 3.97 6.98
CA ALA A 87 10.68 3.94 8.41
C ALA A 87 9.72 2.81 8.77
N VAL A 88 8.68 2.56 7.97
CA VAL A 88 7.75 1.45 8.16
C VAL A 88 8.46 0.09 7.99
N CYS A 89 9.29 -0.06 6.95
CA CYS A 89 10.07 -1.28 6.74
C CYS A 89 11.08 -1.52 7.86
N ALA A 90 11.76 -0.47 8.33
CA ALA A 90 12.73 -0.57 9.43
C ALA A 90 12.04 -0.98 10.74
N ALA A 91 10.90 -0.37 11.05
CA ALA A 91 10.12 -0.72 12.23
C ALA A 91 9.65 -2.17 12.21
N PHE A 92 9.21 -2.67 11.04
CA PHE A 92 8.84 -4.08 10.87
C PHE A 92 10.00 -5.01 11.19
N ARG A 93 11.17 -4.77 10.59
CA ARG A 93 12.37 -5.61 10.81
C ARG A 93 12.87 -5.58 12.27
N GLN A 94 12.74 -4.42 12.95
CA GLN A 94 13.29 -4.22 14.29
C GLN A 94 12.35 -4.64 15.40
N SER A 95 11.04 -4.44 15.26
CA SER A 95 10.07 -4.68 16.34
C SER A 95 9.52 -6.09 16.36
N GLY A 96 9.57 -6.82 15.25
CA GLY A 96 8.87 -8.09 15.08
C GLY A 96 7.33 -7.95 15.07
N ALA A 97 6.83 -6.72 14.99
CA ALA A 97 5.38 -6.46 14.94
C ALA A 97 4.77 -7.01 13.65
N ARG A 98 3.56 -7.57 13.75
CA ARG A 98 2.85 -8.11 12.58
C ARG A 98 2.15 -7.05 11.75
N LEU A 99 1.85 -5.90 12.37
CA LEU A 99 1.12 -4.80 11.73
C LEU A 99 1.82 -3.49 12.07
N VAL A 100 2.32 -2.79 11.05
CA VAL A 100 3.04 -1.52 11.20
C VAL A 100 2.32 -0.44 10.41
N VAL A 101 1.98 0.66 11.06
CA VAL A 101 1.19 1.74 10.46
C VAL A 101 1.89 3.08 10.71
N PRO A 102 2.18 3.87 9.67
CA PRO A 102 2.72 5.20 9.86
C PRO A 102 1.67 6.14 10.45
N SER A 103 2.10 7.03 11.32
CA SER A 103 1.26 8.00 12.01
C SER A 103 1.86 9.40 11.89
N TYR A 104 1.02 10.36 11.50
CA TYR A 104 1.34 11.77 11.57
C TYR A 104 0.28 12.48 12.42
N GLN A 105 0.71 13.10 13.52
CA GLN A 105 -0.19 13.76 14.48
C GLN A 105 -1.35 12.86 14.94
N LYS A 106 -1.05 11.59 15.25
CA LYS A 106 -2.01 10.55 15.67
C LYS A 106 -3.02 10.12 14.59
N ARG A 107 -2.81 10.49 13.34
CA ARG A 107 -3.61 10.04 12.20
C ARG A 107 -2.84 8.96 11.45
N ARG A 108 -3.50 7.82 11.23
CA ARG A 108 -2.98 6.70 10.43
C ARG A 108 -2.86 7.08 8.96
N GLY A 109 -1.81 6.63 8.30
CA GLY A 109 -1.59 6.89 6.86
C GLY A 109 -1.10 5.68 6.09
N HIS A 110 -0.66 5.93 4.87
CA HIS A 110 -0.09 4.94 3.96
C HIS A 110 1.39 5.26 3.67
N PRO A 111 2.17 4.22 3.29
CA PRO A 111 1.78 2.79 3.25
C PRO A 111 1.79 2.17 4.66
N TRP A 112 0.94 1.18 4.89
CA TRP A 112 1.01 0.34 6.08
C TRP A 112 1.46 -1.07 5.71
N LEU A 113 2.06 -1.78 6.68
CA LEU A 113 2.63 -3.10 6.46
C LEU A 113 1.87 -4.16 7.26
N ALA A 114 1.52 -5.27 6.59
CA ALA A 114 1.00 -6.48 7.19
C ALA A 114 1.97 -7.64 6.97
N ALA A 115 2.39 -8.30 8.06
CA ALA A 115 3.19 -9.52 8.02
C ALA A 115 2.43 -10.68 7.36
N TYR A 116 3.16 -11.61 6.77
CA TYR A 116 2.61 -12.78 6.07
C TYR A 116 1.49 -13.51 6.85
N PRO A 117 1.58 -13.75 8.19
CA PRO A 117 0.50 -14.41 8.93
C PRO A 117 -0.84 -13.66 8.95
N LEU A 118 -0.86 -12.36 8.60
CA LEU A 118 -2.09 -11.57 8.52
C LEU A 118 -2.76 -11.60 7.13
N TRP A 119 -2.09 -12.16 6.13
CA TRP A 119 -2.61 -12.17 4.76
C TRP A 119 -3.89 -12.99 4.64
N GLU A 120 -3.97 -14.15 5.32
CA GLU A 120 -5.17 -14.98 5.35
C GLU A 120 -6.37 -14.23 5.95
N LEU A 121 -6.14 -13.43 7.00
CA LEU A 121 -7.19 -12.63 7.62
C LEU A 121 -7.67 -11.51 6.68
N LEU A 122 -6.78 -10.86 5.94
CA LEU A 122 -7.13 -9.89 4.91
C LEU A 122 -7.91 -10.53 3.76
N LEU A 123 -7.51 -11.73 3.35
CA LEU A 123 -8.19 -12.50 2.30
C LEU A 123 -9.57 -13.00 2.72
N ALA A 124 -9.79 -13.23 4.02
CA ALA A 124 -11.05 -13.69 4.58
C ALA A 124 -12.10 -12.58 4.79
N LEU A 125 -11.70 -11.31 4.66
CA LEU A 125 -12.66 -10.20 4.79
C LEU A 125 -13.73 -10.27 3.71
N GLY A 126 -14.97 -10.05 4.13
CA GLY A 126 -16.12 -10.02 3.23
C GLY A 126 -16.27 -8.69 2.47
N PRO A 127 -17.12 -8.66 1.43
CA PRO A 127 -17.25 -7.50 0.54
C PRO A 127 -17.81 -6.24 1.19
N SER A 128 -18.43 -6.35 2.37
CA SER A 128 -18.93 -5.20 3.15
C SER A 128 -17.90 -4.64 4.14
N GLN A 129 -16.72 -5.26 4.24
CA GLN A 129 -15.65 -4.83 5.13
C GLN A 129 -14.62 -4.00 4.38
N THR A 130 -13.93 -3.14 5.10
CA THR A 130 -12.91 -2.25 4.55
C THR A 130 -11.53 -2.55 5.16
N PRO A 131 -10.43 -2.11 4.52
CA PRO A 131 -9.11 -2.17 5.13
C PRO A 131 -9.06 -1.42 6.48
N ARG A 132 -9.88 -0.37 6.64
CA ARG A 132 -10.00 0.37 7.90
C ARG A 132 -10.62 -0.49 9.01
N ASP A 133 -11.60 -1.33 8.68
CA ASP A 133 -12.21 -2.26 9.64
C ASP A 133 -11.19 -3.28 10.11
N PHE A 134 -10.36 -3.79 9.19
CA PHE A 134 -9.24 -4.66 9.53
C PHE A 134 -8.27 -4.00 10.51
N LEU A 135 -7.82 -2.78 10.21
CA LEU A 135 -6.91 -2.04 11.10
C LEU A 135 -7.55 -1.75 12.47
N ASN A 136 -8.84 -1.48 12.51
CA ASN A 136 -9.55 -1.23 13.76
C ASN A 136 -9.71 -2.50 14.60
N ALA A 137 -10.01 -3.63 13.96
CA ALA A 137 -10.13 -4.92 14.64
C ALA A 137 -8.80 -5.42 15.25
N HIS A 138 -7.66 -4.93 14.73
CA HIS A 138 -6.32 -5.30 15.18
C HIS A 138 -5.56 -4.11 15.79
N ALA A 139 -6.28 -3.11 16.31
CA ALA A 139 -5.69 -1.86 16.79
C ALA A 139 -4.68 -2.05 17.93
N ASP A 140 -4.87 -3.06 18.75
CA ASP A 140 -3.98 -3.47 19.85
C ASP A 140 -2.66 -4.12 19.39
N GLN A 141 -2.60 -4.57 18.12
CA GLN A 141 -1.42 -5.20 17.51
C GLN A 141 -0.65 -4.23 16.62
N ILE A 142 -1.14 -3.01 16.44
CA ILE A 142 -0.47 -2.02 15.59
C ILE A 142 0.76 -1.45 16.27
N HIS A 143 1.90 -1.60 15.62
CA HIS A 143 3.08 -0.81 15.91
C HIS A 143 3.04 0.50 15.10
N TYR A 144 2.87 1.62 15.79
CA TYR A 144 2.83 2.92 15.13
C TYR A 144 4.24 3.49 14.92
N VAL A 145 4.47 4.01 13.71
CA VAL A 145 5.70 4.72 13.36
C VAL A 145 5.37 6.19 13.17
N ASP A 146 5.80 7.04 14.09
CA ASP A 146 5.60 8.47 13.95
C ASP A 146 6.52 9.03 12.85
N VAL A 147 5.92 9.70 11.89
CA VAL A 147 6.61 10.38 10.79
C VAL A 147 6.41 11.89 10.89
N ASP A 148 7.37 12.66 10.38
CA ASP A 148 7.40 14.12 10.47
C ASP A 148 6.71 14.84 9.29
N THR A 149 6.00 14.10 8.44
CA THR A 149 5.40 14.63 7.20
C THR A 149 3.93 14.21 7.07
N PRO A 150 3.04 15.14 6.65
CA PRO A 150 1.66 14.82 6.34
C PRO A 150 1.49 14.03 5.04
N SER A 151 2.57 13.79 4.28
CA SER A 151 2.52 13.12 2.97
C SER A 151 1.90 11.72 3.01
N ILE A 152 1.88 11.07 4.16
CA ILE A 152 1.23 9.77 4.38
C ILE A 152 -0.31 9.85 4.45
N LEU A 153 -0.88 11.05 4.60
CA LEU A 153 -2.31 11.28 4.81
C LEU A 153 -3.02 11.85 3.58
N ALA A 154 -2.28 12.37 2.62
CA ALA A 154 -2.85 13.17 1.56
C ALA A 154 -3.37 12.28 0.43
N ASP A 155 -4.67 12.30 0.26
CA ASP A 155 -5.33 11.80 -0.93
C ASP A 155 -5.41 12.98 -1.93
N LEU A 156 -5.05 12.74 -3.19
CA LEU A 156 -5.17 13.73 -4.26
C LEU A 156 -6.50 13.51 -4.98
N ASP A 157 -7.58 13.91 -4.33
CA ASP A 157 -8.95 13.71 -4.84
C ASP A 157 -9.34 14.71 -5.92
N THR A 158 -8.61 15.85 -6.03
CA THR A 158 -8.92 16.90 -7.00
C THR A 158 -7.71 17.31 -7.85
N PRO A 159 -7.93 17.83 -9.08
CA PRO A 159 -6.86 18.40 -9.90
C PRO A 159 -6.11 19.55 -9.20
N GLU A 160 -6.80 20.32 -8.36
CA GLU A 160 -6.21 21.38 -7.55
C GLU A 160 -5.25 20.87 -6.50
N ASP A 161 -5.55 19.73 -5.86
CA ASP A 161 -4.66 19.09 -4.88
C ASP A 161 -3.38 18.60 -5.56
N TYR A 162 -3.52 18.05 -6.76
CA TYR A 162 -2.36 17.68 -7.59
C TYR A 162 -1.47 18.87 -7.94
N LEU A 163 -2.06 20.02 -8.30
CA LEU A 163 -1.27 21.21 -8.64
C LEU A 163 -0.53 21.78 -7.43
N LYS A 164 -1.11 21.70 -6.23
CA LYS A 164 -0.47 22.14 -4.97
C LYS A 164 0.64 21.21 -4.49
N SER A 165 0.59 19.92 -4.88
CA SER A 165 1.57 18.90 -4.46
C SER A 165 2.76 18.76 -5.42
N ARG A 166 2.78 19.52 -6.54
CA ARG A 166 3.94 19.54 -7.44
C ARG A 166 5.14 20.20 -6.73
N PRO A 167 6.33 19.57 -6.80
CA PRO A 167 7.57 20.16 -6.31
C PRO A 167 7.95 21.41 -7.09
#